data_f88edb10ab2880b478fd2b360b09a53f
#
_entry.id   f88edb10ab2880b478fd2b360b09a53f
#
_cell.length_a   1.000
_cell.length_b   1.000
_cell.length_c   1.000
_cell.angle_alpha   90.00
_cell.angle_beta   90.00
_cell.angle_gamma   90.00
#
_symmetry.space_group_name_H-M   'P 1'
#
loop_
_entity.id
_entity.type
_entity.pdbx_description
1 polymer ?
#
loop_
_entity_poly.entity_id
_entity_poly.type
_entity_poly.pdbx_seq_one_letter_code
_entity_poly.pdbx_strand_id
1 'polypeptide(L)'
;MAIYHFQISSVGRSAGRRATAAAAYRAGERLRDERSGRLYDFSRRKDVMHSEIFLPAHLAGAAKAWAQEREKLWNTAERAEKQANSRVAREYEVSLPHELSTAQKVALARAFSLELTERYRVAVDLAVHLPRPGGDPRNFHAHLLTTTREVTPKGLGAKAGLDMQPLERRRRELPDSRQEFRALRERWATLTNQALREANVEARVDHRSLAERGIDREPHPRLPIASLKMEQRGLRSEVAERIRVEYRRRVAARLERATQATAAKESAAPSAERDAPARVSDIEQIRRQAREAWRELRTTEAEAHGARQPDDDLAL
;
A
#
# COMPACT_ATOMS: atom_id res chain seq x y z
N MET A 1 11.17 -5.06 5.27
CA MET A 1 9.92 -4.55 5.90
C MET A 1 8.93 -4.28 4.79
N ALA A 2 7.80 -4.97 4.77
CA ALA A 2 6.76 -4.80 3.76
C ALA A 2 6.17 -3.37 3.81
N ILE A 3 5.98 -2.77 2.63
CA ILE A 3 5.44 -1.42 2.50
C ILE A 3 3.94 -1.52 2.27
N TYR A 4 3.14 -0.78 3.06
CA TYR A 4 1.71 -0.66 2.85
C TYR A 4 1.38 0.63 2.12
N HIS A 5 0.76 0.50 0.95
CA HIS A 5 0.13 1.60 0.23
C HIS A 5 -1.21 1.14 -0.31
N PHE A 6 -2.24 1.96 -0.10
CA PHE A 6 -3.57 1.76 -0.62
C PHE A 6 -4.19 3.12 -0.93
N GLN A 7 -4.34 3.42 -2.19
CA GLN A 7 -4.97 4.65 -2.66
C GLN A 7 -6.19 4.33 -3.51
N ILE A 8 -7.25 5.10 -3.29
CA ILE A 8 -8.44 5.09 -4.15
C ILE A 8 -8.50 6.44 -4.85
N SER A 9 -8.67 6.42 -6.16
CA SER A 9 -8.85 7.60 -6.97
C SER A 9 -9.97 7.39 -8.00
N SER A 10 -10.37 8.44 -8.69
CA SER A 10 -11.32 8.34 -9.80
C SER A 10 -10.73 8.92 -11.07
N VAL A 11 -11.05 8.30 -12.20
CA VAL A 11 -10.80 8.86 -13.52
C VAL A 11 -12.03 9.70 -13.87
N GLY A 12 -11.87 11.02 -13.90
CA GLY A 12 -12.95 11.96 -14.14
C GLY A 12 -12.67 12.84 -15.36
N ARG A 13 -13.69 13.11 -16.14
CA ARG A 13 -13.60 13.95 -17.33
C ARG A 13 -13.29 15.41 -17.03
N SER A 14 -13.77 15.94 -15.89
CA SER A 14 -13.44 17.29 -15.44
C SER A 14 -11.94 17.55 -15.27
N ALA A 15 -11.18 16.48 -15.00
CA ALA A 15 -9.72 16.52 -14.93
C ALA A 15 -9.02 16.20 -16.26
N GLY A 16 -9.77 16.21 -17.40
CA GLY A 16 -9.25 15.84 -18.71
C GLY A 16 -8.87 14.36 -18.87
N ARG A 17 -9.28 13.50 -17.92
CA ARG A 17 -8.93 12.08 -17.92
C ARG A 17 -9.96 11.26 -18.69
N ARG A 18 -9.50 10.18 -19.32
CA ARG A 18 -10.31 9.19 -20.06
C ARG A 18 -10.07 7.81 -19.49
N ALA A 19 -11.13 6.99 -19.46
CA ALA A 19 -11.02 5.60 -19.01
C ALA A 19 -10.18 4.78 -19.99
N THR A 20 -10.36 4.96 -21.30
CA THR A 20 -9.58 4.31 -22.35
C THR A 20 -8.09 4.64 -22.27
N ALA A 21 -7.73 5.91 -22.04
CA ALA A 21 -6.35 6.32 -21.86
C ALA A 21 -5.74 5.73 -20.59
N ALA A 22 -6.52 5.68 -19.50
CA ALA A 22 -6.11 5.11 -18.24
C ALA A 22 -5.82 3.61 -18.37
N ALA A 23 -6.73 2.87 -19.00
CA ALA A 23 -6.58 1.44 -19.24
C ALA A 23 -5.40 1.14 -20.17
N ALA A 24 -5.28 1.82 -21.31
CA ALA A 24 -4.16 1.68 -22.23
C ALA A 24 -2.81 1.88 -21.54
N TYR A 25 -2.71 2.94 -20.72
CA TYR A 25 -1.48 3.25 -19.99
C TYR A 25 -1.12 2.16 -18.98
N ARG A 26 -2.09 1.64 -18.21
CA ARG A 26 -1.84 0.66 -17.15
C ARG A 26 -1.54 -0.71 -17.72
N ALA A 27 -2.31 -1.14 -18.72
CA ALA A 27 -2.09 -2.44 -19.34
C ALA A 27 -0.89 -2.48 -20.30
N GLY A 28 -0.32 -1.32 -20.68
CA GLY A 28 0.73 -1.26 -21.69
C GLY A 28 0.21 -1.63 -23.08
N GLU A 29 -1.00 -1.23 -23.40
CA GLU A 29 -1.67 -1.57 -24.64
C GLU A 29 -1.97 -0.36 -25.53
N ARG A 30 -2.42 -0.66 -26.75
CA ARG A 30 -2.87 0.33 -27.72
C ARG A 30 -4.39 0.28 -27.80
N LEU A 31 -5.06 1.36 -27.39
CA LEU A 31 -6.51 1.46 -27.38
C LEU A 31 -6.99 2.73 -28.09
N ARG A 32 -8.07 2.62 -28.86
CA ARG A 32 -8.74 3.75 -29.48
C ARG A 32 -9.88 4.24 -28.58
N ASP A 33 -9.91 5.54 -28.33
CA ASP A 33 -11.02 6.21 -27.67
C ASP A 33 -12.04 6.64 -28.74
N GLU A 34 -13.19 5.96 -28.79
CA GLU A 34 -14.23 6.21 -29.79
C GLU A 34 -14.84 7.61 -29.66
N ARG A 35 -14.91 8.14 -28.46
CA ARG A 35 -15.51 9.45 -28.20
C ARG A 35 -14.68 10.61 -28.77
N SER A 36 -13.35 10.52 -28.69
CA SER A 36 -12.44 11.55 -29.19
C SER A 36 -11.76 11.18 -30.49
N GLY A 37 -11.91 9.94 -30.98
CA GLY A 37 -11.19 9.39 -32.11
C GLY A 37 -9.70 9.17 -31.86
N ARG A 38 -9.21 9.48 -30.65
CA ARG A 38 -7.77 9.44 -30.30
C ARG A 38 -7.31 8.02 -30.07
N LEU A 39 -6.12 7.73 -30.57
CA LEU A 39 -5.41 6.49 -30.29
C LEU A 39 -4.40 6.71 -29.15
N TYR A 40 -4.52 5.90 -28.11
CA TYR A 40 -3.57 5.85 -27.00
C TYR A 40 -2.70 4.61 -27.17
N ASP A 41 -1.41 4.79 -27.44
CA ASP A 41 -0.46 3.70 -27.66
C ASP A 41 0.62 3.70 -26.57
N PHE A 42 0.57 2.69 -25.71
CA PHE A 42 1.54 2.44 -24.66
C PHE A 42 2.16 1.04 -24.78
N SER A 43 2.08 0.39 -25.95
CA SER A 43 2.61 -0.95 -26.20
C SER A 43 4.14 -1.09 -25.99
N ARG A 44 4.85 0.05 -25.98
CA ARG A 44 6.31 0.07 -25.72
C ARG A 44 6.67 -0.01 -24.24
N ARG A 45 5.69 0.02 -23.33
CA ARG A 45 5.95 -0.12 -21.88
C ARG A 45 6.47 -1.53 -21.57
N LYS A 46 7.56 -1.57 -20.81
CA LYS A 46 8.20 -2.83 -20.39
C LYS A 46 8.04 -3.11 -18.89
N ASP A 47 7.38 -2.22 -18.18
CA ASP A 47 7.16 -2.31 -16.73
C ASP A 47 5.83 -2.98 -16.35
N VAL A 48 5.03 -3.40 -17.30
CA VAL A 48 3.80 -4.17 -17.06
C VAL A 48 4.16 -5.65 -16.95
N MET A 49 4.07 -6.19 -15.75
CA MET A 49 4.40 -7.57 -15.44
C MET A 49 3.24 -8.54 -15.71
N HIS A 50 2.01 -8.06 -15.50
CA HIS A 50 0.78 -8.81 -15.70
C HIS A 50 -0.40 -7.88 -15.94
N SER A 51 -1.31 -8.24 -16.84
CA SER A 51 -2.59 -7.56 -17.02
C SER A 51 -3.71 -8.55 -17.33
N GLU A 52 -4.88 -8.35 -16.69
CA GLU A 52 -6.03 -9.27 -16.81
C GLU A 52 -7.34 -8.53 -16.47
N ILE A 53 -8.44 -8.89 -17.12
CA ILE A 53 -9.76 -8.36 -16.81
C ILE A 53 -10.58 -9.41 -16.07
N PHE A 54 -11.10 -9.03 -14.91
CA PHE A 54 -12.01 -9.82 -14.08
C PHE A 54 -13.45 -9.36 -14.29
N LEU A 55 -14.36 -10.30 -14.45
CA LEU A 55 -15.78 -10.06 -14.61
C LEU A 55 -16.58 -10.87 -13.60
N PRO A 56 -17.74 -10.35 -13.15
CA PRO A 56 -18.61 -11.05 -12.21
C PRO A 56 -18.95 -12.47 -12.67
N ALA A 57 -18.93 -13.42 -11.74
CA ALA A 57 -19.13 -14.85 -12.03
C ALA A 57 -20.51 -15.15 -12.66
N HIS A 58 -21.53 -14.31 -12.38
CA HIS A 58 -22.87 -14.48 -12.96
C HIS A 58 -22.95 -14.19 -14.47
N LEU A 59 -21.89 -13.60 -15.06
CA LEU A 59 -21.84 -13.33 -16.50
C LEU A 59 -21.35 -14.58 -17.25
N ALA A 60 -22.09 -15.01 -18.25
CA ALA A 60 -21.77 -16.15 -19.08
C ALA A 60 -21.88 -15.81 -20.58
N GLY A 61 -21.22 -16.60 -21.43
CA GLY A 61 -21.37 -16.56 -22.89
C GLY A 61 -21.00 -15.22 -23.53
N ALA A 62 -21.80 -14.79 -24.52
CA ALA A 62 -21.57 -13.56 -25.29
C ALA A 62 -21.53 -12.29 -24.44
N ALA A 63 -22.23 -12.28 -23.30
CA ALA A 63 -22.19 -11.19 -22.32
C ALA A 63 -20.79 -10.99 -21.72
N LYS A 64 -20.01 -12.05 -21.61
CA LYS A 64 -18.64 -12.01 -21.12
C LYS A 64 -17.67 -11.49 -22.19
N ALA A 65 -17.91 -11.83 -23.45
CA ALA A 65 -16.98 -11.55 -24.54
C ALA A 65 -16.70 -10.05 -24.74
N TRP A 66 -17.75 -9.20 -24.77
CA TRP A 66 -17.56 -7.76 -24.98
C TRP A 66 -16.77 -7.09 -23.86
N ALA A 67 -16.95 -7.53 -22.60
CA ALA A 67 -16.33 -6.94 -21.44
C ALA A 67 -14.90 -7.47 -21.19
N GLN A 68 -14.49 -8.58 -21.83
CA GLN A 68 -13.13 -9.07 -21.82
C GLN A 68 -12.22 -8.36 -22.82
N GLU A 69 -12.79 -7.70 -23.82
CA GLU A 69 -12.03 -6.84 -24.74
C GLU A 69 -11.85 -5.46 -24.11
N ARG A 70 -10.62 -5.14 -23.70
CA ARG A 70 -10.28 -3.91 -22.97
C ARG A 70 -10.77 -2.65 -23.69
N GLU A 71 -10.59 -2.55 -25.00
CA GLU A 71 -11.06 -1.41 -25.79
C GLU A 71 -12.59 -1.28 -25.75
N LYS A 72 -13.33 -2.36 -25.93
CA LYS A 72 -14.79 -2.37 -25.88
C LYS A 72 -15.31 -2.04 -24.48
N LEU A 73 -14.72 -2.64 -23.45
CA LEU A 73 -15.09 -2.39 -22.06
C LEU A 73 -14.99 -0.90 -21.72
N TRP A 74 -13.83 -0.29 -21.99
CA TRP A 74 -13.61 1.09 -21.57
C TRP A 74 -14.30 2.12 -22.45
N ASN A 75 -14.50 1.86 -23.74
CA ASN A 75 -15.37 2.67 -24.59
C ASN A 75 -16.85 2.57 -24.16
N THR A 76 -17.31 1.41 -23.72
CA THR A 76 -18.64 1.26 -23.13
C THR A 76 -18.77 2.03 -21.82
N ALA A 77 -17.73 2.05 -20.96
CA ALA A 77 -17.71 2.86 -19.76
C ALA A 77 -17.79 4.37 -20.07
N GLU A 78 -17.06 4.82 -21.09
CA GLU A 78 -17.12 6.20 -21.57
C GLU A 78 -18.52 6.57 -22.10
N ARG A 79 -19.19 5.70 -22.87
CA ARG A 79 -20.53 5.95 -23.40
C ARG A 79 -21.62 5.93 -22.33
N ALA A 80 -21.47 5.08 -21.30
CA ALA A 80 -22.45 4.96 -20.23
C ALA A 80 -22.57 6.23 -19.36
N GLU A 81 -21.56 7.08 -19.36
CA GLU A 81 -21.53 8.33 -18.60
C GLU A 81 -21.84 9.53 -19.50
N LYS A 82 -22.99 10.17 -19.29
CA LYS A 82 -23.47 11.25 -20.16
C LYS A 82 -22.88 12.62 -19.87
N GLN A 83 -22.63 12.94 -18.60
CA GLN A 83 -22.24 14.30 -18.18
C GLN A 83 -20.76 14.60 -18.46
N ALA A 84 -20.45 15.86 -18.74
CA ALA A 84 -19.10 16.33 -19.02
C ALA A 84 -18.13 16.15 -17.84
N ASN A 85 -18.64 16.18 -16.61
CA ASN A 85 -17.85 16.02 -15.38
C ASN A 85 -17.93 14.61 -14.77
N SER A 86 -18.47 13.63 -15.49
CA SER A 86 -18.63 12.26 -14.97
C SER A 86 -17.31 11.61 -14.56
N ARG A 87 -17.38 10.85 -13.50
CA ARG A 87 -16.39 9.82 -13.19
C ARG A 87 -16.66 8.60 -14.04
N VAL A 88 -15.67 8.20 -14.85
CA VAL A 88 -15.81 7.12 -15.84
C VAL A 88 -15.16 5.82 -15.39
N ALA A 89 -14.22 5.90 -14.47
CA ALA A 89 -13.61 4.74 -13.81
C ALA A 89 -13.20 5.09 -12.37
N ARG A 90 -13.06 4.07 -11.54
CA ARG A 90 -12.43 4.13 -10.22
C ARG A 90 -11.14 3.33 -10.27
N GLU A 91 -10.13 3.79 -9.57
CA GLU A 91 -8.84 3.14 -9.51
C GLU A 91 -8.45 2.87 -8.07
N TYR A 92 -7.96 1.66 -7.85
CA TYR A 92 -7.24 1.26 -6.64
C TYR A 92 -5.78 1.07 -7.01
N GLU A 93 -4.90 1.78 -6.35
CA GLU A 93 -3.45 1.60 -6.44
C GLU A 93 -2.95 1.01 -5.14
N VAL A 94 -2.33 -0.16 -5.22
CA VAL A 94 -1.91 -0.93 -4.04
C VAL A 94 -0.46 -1.36 -4.16
N SER A 95 0.30 -1.31 -3.06
CA SER A 95 1.66 -1.87 -3.02
C SER A 95 1.61 -3.38 -2.89
N LEU A 96 2.54 -4.04 -3.55
CA LEU A 96 2.78 -5.47 -3.44
C LEU A 96 4.09 -5.71 -2.69
N PRO A 97 4.12 -6.55 -1.65
CA PRO A 97 5.35 -6.83 -0.91
C PRO A 97 6.46 -7.33 -1.83
N HIS A 98 7.63 -6.72 -1.75
CA HIS A 98 8.78 -7.14 -2.56
C HIS A 98 9.29 -8.53 -2.15
N GLU A 99 9.01 -8.92 -0.92
CA GLU A 99 9.36 -10.22 -0.34
C GLU A 99 8.66 -11.40 -1.01
N LEU A 100 7.51 -11.16 -1.64
CA LEU A 100 6.77 -12.19 -2.37
C LEU A 100 7.41 -12.47 -3.73
N SER A 101 7.30 -13.69 -4.21
CA SER A 101 7.66 -14.05 -5.60
C SER A 101 6.72 -13.34 -6.61
N THR A 102 7.11 -13.30 -7.87
CA THR A 102 6.26 -12.74 -8.94
C THR A 102 4.90 -13.41 -9.00
N ALA A 103 4.84 -14.73 -8.92
CA ALA A 103 3.59 -15.49 -8.93
C ALA A 103 2.68 -15.15 -7.72
N GLN A 104 3.27 -15.04 -6.53
CA GLN A 104 2.54 -14.68 -5.31
C GLN A 104 2.02 -13.24 -5.36
N LYS A 105 2.79 -12.28 -5.91
CA LYS A 105 2.33 -10.90 -6.12
C LYS A 105 1.10 -10.84 -7.04
N VAL A 106 1.16 -11.57 -8.16
CA VAL A 106 0.04 -11.67 -9.10
C VAL A 106 -1.16 -12.35 -8.43
N ALA A 107 -0.97 -13.46 -7.73
CA ALA A 107 -2.04 -14.16 -7.02
C ALA A 107 -2.74 -13.27 -5.98
N LEU A 108 -1.97 -12.49 -5.19
CA LEU A 108 -2.51 -11.53 -4.23
C LEU A 108 -3.35 -10.45 -4.90
N ALA A 109 -2.86 -9.86 -6.00
CA ALA A 109 -3.60 -8.84 -6.75
C ALA A 109 -4.88 -9.41 -7.39
N ARG A 110 -4.83 -10.64 -7.92
CA ARG A 110 -5.98 -11.37 -8.47
C ARG A 110 -7.05 -11.63 -7.41
N ALA A 111 -6.65 -12.10 -6.23
CA ALA A 111 -7.59 -12.36 -5.13
C ALA A 111 -8.40 -11.11 -4.77
N PHE A 112 -7.74 -9.96 -4.64
CA PHE A 112 -8.42 -8.70 -4.36
C PHE A 112 -9.29 -8.23 -5.54
N SER A 113 -8.85 -8.44 -6.79
CA SER A 113 -9.63 -8.13 -8.00
C SER A 113 -10.94 -8.91 -8.04
N LEU A 114 -10.88 -10.22 -7.76
CA LEU A 114 -12.06 -11.09 -7.68
C LEU A 114 -13.05 -10.61 -6.60
N GLU A 115 -12.55 -10.27 -5.41
CA GLU A 115 -13.42 -9.75 -4.34
C GLU A 115 -14.12 -8.44 -4.72
N LEU A 116 -13.42 -7.51 -5.37
CA LEU A 116 -14.02 -6.27 -5.84
C LEU A 116 -15.09 -6.54 -6.92
N THR A 117 -14.78 -7.45 -7.84
CA THR A 117 -15.66 -7.86 -8.92
C THR A 117 -16.98 -8.42 -8.40
N GLU A 118 -16.90 -9.39 -7.49
CA GLU A 118 -18.10 -10.03 -6.92
C GLU A 118 -18.88 -9.09 -6.00
N ARG A 119 -18.18 -8.34 -5.16
CA ARG A 119 -18.81 -7.42 -4.21
C ARG A 119 -19.60 -6.29 -4.87
N TYR A 120 -19.06 -5.73 -5.96
CA TYR A 120 -19.63 -4.55 -6.61
C TYR A 120 -20.23 -4.83 -7.98
N ARG A 121 -20.15 -6.07 -8.45
CA ARG A 121 -20.62 -6.49 -9.79
C ARG A 121 -19.97 -5.67 -10.93
N VAL A 122 -18.77 -5.22 -10.74
CA VAL A 122 -18.01 -4.40 -11.68
C VAL A 122 -16.99 -5.23 -12.45
N ALA A 123 -16.56 -4.74 -13.60
CA ALA A 123 -15.34 -5.22 -14.22
C ALA A 123 -14.13 -4.62 -13.49
N VAL A 124 -13.11 -5.42 -13.28
CA VAL A 124 -11.81 -5.00 -12.72
C VAL A 124 -10.74 -5.29 -13.76
N ASP A 125 -10.10 -4.24 -14.27
CA ASP A 125 -8.95 -4.32 -15.16
C ASP A 125 -7.68 -4.17 -14.32
N LEU A 126 -7.05 -5.30 -14.02
CA LEU A 126 -5.83 -5.41 -13.23
C LEU A 126 -4.59 -5.20 -14.09
N ALA A 127 -3.67 -4.38 -13.62
CA ALA A 127 -2.31 -4.31 -14.14
C ALA A 127 -1.30 -4.31 -13.00
N VAL A 128 -0.33 -5.21 -13.03
CA VAL A 128 0.75 -5.33 -12.06
C VAL A 128 2.03 -4.78 -12.68
N HIS A 129 2.69 -3.87 -11.97
CA HIS A 129 3.85 -3.14 -12.48
C HIS A 129 5.12 -3.44 -11.68
N LEU A 130 6.22 -3.51 -12.43
CA LEU A 130 7.57 -3.50 -11.89
C LEU A 130 7.91 -2.13 -11.29
N PRO A 131 8.87 -2.06 -10.37
CA PRO A 131 9.46 -0.80 -9.94
C PRO A 131 10.02 -0.01 -11.13
N ARG A 132 9.86 1.31 -11.10
CA ARG A 132 10.40 2.17 -12.16
C ARG A 132 11.93 2.18 -12.12
N PRO A 133 12.61 2.18 -13.28
CA PRO A 133 14.06 2.39 -13.33
C PRO A 133 14.46 3.68 -12.57
N GLY A 134 15.47 3.59 -11.71
CA GLY A 134 15.93 4.71 -10.88
C GLY A 134 15.06 5.05 -9.68
N GLY A 135 13.94 4.31 -9.46
CA GLY A 135 13.11 4.39 -8.26
C GLY A 135 13.49 3.35 -7.19
N ASP A 136 12.67 3.23 -6.15
CA ASP A 136 12.84 2.18 -5.14
C ASP A 136 12.57 0.81 -5.78
N PRO A 137 13.56 -0.11 -5.81
CA PRO A 137 13.42 -1.42 -6.45
C PRO A 137 12.39 -2.32 -5.74
N ARG A 138 11.93 -1.94 -4.55
CA ARG A 138 10.89 -2.64 -3.79
C ARG A 138 9.48 -2.19 -4.14
N ASN A 139 9.30 -1.15 -4.96
CA ASN A 139 8.01 -0.52 -5.25
C ASN A 139 7.22 -1.29 -6.32
N PHE A 140 6.99 -2.59 -6.09
CA PHE A 140 6.01 -3.34 -6.86
C PHE A 140 4.60 -2.86 -6.49
N HIS A 141 3.76 -2.65 -7.49
CA HIS A 141 2.41 -2.13 -7.27
C HIS A 141 1.43 -2.66 -8.31
N ALA A 142 0.17 -2.69 -7.93
CA ALA A 142 -0.91 -3.05 -8.82
C ALA A 142 -1.90 -1.88 -8.96
N HIS A 143 -2.40 -1.70 -10.17
CA HIS A 143 -3.51 -0.84 -10.49
C HIS A 143 -4.73 -1.71 -10.81
N LEU A 144 -5.82 -1.48 -10.10
CA LEU A 144 -7.11 -2.12 -10.35
C LEU A 144 -8.07 -1.02 -10.83
N LEU A 145 -8.28 -0.96 -12.12
CA LEU A 145 -9.21 -0.01 -12.71
C LEU A 145 -10.59 -0.66 -12.79
N THR A 146 -11.60 -0.07 -12.14
CA THR A 146 -12.95 -0.63 -12.09
C THR A 146 -13.94 0.24 -12.85
N THR A 147 -14.96 -0.40 -13.44
CA THR A 147 -16.12 0.33 -13.95
C THR A 147 -16.88 0.99 -12.81
N THR A 148 -17.51 2.14 -13.06
CA THR A 148 -18.36 2.84 -12.08
C THR A 148 -19.79 2.31 -12.06
N ARG A 149 -20.06 1.31 -12.91
CA ARG A 149 -21.37 0.67 -13.09
C ARG A 149 -21.21 -0.83 -13.06
N GLU A 150 -22.29 -1.48 -12.65
CA GLU A 150 -22.40 -2.93 -12.70
C GLU A 150 -22.33 -3.43 -14.14
N VAL A 151 -21.60 -4.53 -14.35
CA VAL A 151 -21.55 -5.21 -15.65
C VAL A 151 -22.77 -6.12 -15.79
N THR A 152 -23.47 -6.01 -16.91
CA THR A 152 -24.64 -6.83 -17.22
C THR A 152 -24.48 -7.51 -18.59
N PRO A 153 -25.29 -8.49 -18.92
CA PRO A 153 -25.27 -9.11 -20.25
C PRO A 153 -25.44 -8.14 -21.42
N LYS A 154 -26.12 -7.02 -21.20
CA LYS A 154 -26.43 -6.01 -22.21
C LYS A 154 -25.52 -4.78 -22.22
N GLY A 155 -24.45 -4.79 -21.39
CA GLY A 155 -23.54 -3.66 -21.22
C GLY A 155 -23.44 -3.20 -19.76
N LEU A 156 -23.23 -1.92 -19.52
CA LEU A 156 -23.14 -1.34 -18.17
C LEU A 156 -24.51 -0.89 -17.67
N GLY A 157 -24.89 -1.38 -16.49
CA GLY A 157 -26.16 -1.14 -15.83
C GLY A 157 -26.16 0.03 -14.84
N ALA A 158 -26.71 -0.19 -13.64
CA ALA A 158 -26.78 0.78 -12.56
C ALA A 158 -25.41 1.20 -12.06
N LYS A 159 -25.33 2.32 -11.31
CA LYS A 159 -24.12 2.70 -10.61
C LYS A 159 -23.77 1.63 -9.57
N ALA A 160 -22.50 1.24 -9.54
CA ALA A 160 -21.98 0.36 -8.52
C ALA A 160 -21.99 1.05 -7.15
N GLY A 161 -22.05 0.26 -6.07
CA GLY A 161 -22.25 0.75 -4.72
C GLY A 161 -21.40 1.95 -4.34
N LEU A 162 -20.07 1.88 -4.57
CA LEU A 162 -19.13 2.97 -4.24
C LEU A 162 -19.29 4.23 -5.12
N ASP A 163 -19.91 4.13 -6.27
CA ASP A 163 -20.10 5.22 -7.24
C ASP A 163 -21.51 5.80 -7.23
N MET A 164 -22.38 5.26 -6.39
CA MET A 164 -23.73 5.81 -6.12
C MET A 164 -23.62 7.16 -5.39
N GLN A 165 -24.62 8.01 -5.64
CA GLN A 165 -24.76 9.24 -4.87
C GLN A 165 -25.06 8.94 -3.38
N PRO A 166 -24.65 9.81 -2.45
CA PRO A 166 -24.86 9.56 -1.01
C PRO A 166 -26.33 9.29 -0.64
N LEU A 167 -27.27 9.99 -1.26
CA LEU A 167 -28.70 9.80 -1.03
C LEU A 167 -29.17 8.40 -1.48
N GLU A 168 -28.70 7.94 -2.63
CA GLU A 168 -29.03 6.61 -3.15
C GLU A 168 -28.44 5.50 -2.28
N ARG A 169 -27.21 5.68 -1.80
CA ARG A 169 -26.58 4.76 -0.83
C ARG A 169 -27.41 4.63 0.44
N ARG A 170 -27.88 5.76 1.01
CA ARG A 170 -28.75 5.76 2.20
C ARG A 170 -30.07 5.03 1.96
N ARG A 171 -30.72 5.26 0.80
CA ARG A 171 -31.98 4.56 0.44
C ARG A 171 -31.80 3.06 0.32
N ARG A 172 -30.62 2.59 -0.02
CA ARG A 172 -30.26 1.17 -0.14
C ARG A 172 -29.60 0.61 1.12
N GLU A 173 -29.59 1.37 2.21
CA GLU A 173 -28.98 0.98 3.49
C GLU A 173 -27.51 0.55 3.37
N LEU A 174 -26.79 1.09 2.37
CA LEU A 174 -25.37 0.83 2.18
C LEU A 174 -24.53 1.65 3.16
N PRO A 175 -23.43 1.09 3.67
CA PRO A 175 -22.50 1.81 4.54
C PRO A 175 -22.05 3.14 3.93
N ASP A 176 -21.67 4.11 4.76
CA ASP A 176 -21.02 5.33 4.29
C ASP A 176 -19.77 4.99 3.47
N SER A 177 -19.52 5.75 2.41
CA SER A 177 -18.39 5.48 1.52
C SER A 177 -17.03 5.56 2.22
N ARG A 178 -16.89 6.37 3.29
CA ARG A 178 -15.66 6.43 4.10
C ARG A 178 -15.46 5.15 4.89
N GLN A 179 -16.54 4.64 5.49
CA GLN A 179 -16.51 3.35 6.21
C GLN A 179 -16.14 2.22 5.27
N GLU A 180 -16.73 2.20 4.07
CA GLU A 180 -16.45 1.19 3.06
C GLU A 180 -15.01 1.27 2.53
N PHE A 181 -14.47 2.47 2.31
CA PHE A 181 -13.06 2.64 1.95
C PHE A 181 -12.11 2.18 3.06
N ARG A 182 -12.47 2.39 4.32
CA ARG A 182 -11.69 1.88 5.47
C ARG A 182 -11.71 0.36 5.48
N ALA A 183 -12.88 -0.26 5.30
CA ALA A 183 -13.02 -1.72 5.23
C ALA A 183 -12.21 -2.33 4.07
N LEU A 184 -12.18 -1.70 2.90
CA LEU A 184 -11.34 -2.13 1.78
C LEU A 184 -9.84 -2.03 2.08
N ARG A 185 -9.41 -0.97 2.77
CA ARG A 185 -8.02 -0.83 3.21
C ARG A 185 -7.62 -1.94 4.19
N GLU A 186 -8.49 -2.23 5.15
CA GLU A 186 -8.31 -3.32 6.11
C GLU A 186 -8.27 -4.67 5.40
N ARG A 187 -9.20 -4.90 4.46
CA ARG A 187 -9.23 -6.15 3.68
C ARG A 187 -7.95 -6.36 2.88
N TRP A 188 -7.44 -5.30 2.23
CA TRP A 188 -6.15 -5.37 1.53
C TRP A 188 -4.99 -5.73 2.46
N ALA A 189 -4.94 -5.15 3.66
CA ALA A 189 -3.93 -5.51 4.65
C ALA A 189 -4.06 -6.97 5.10
N THR A 190 -5.28 -7.46 5.29
CA THR A 190 -5.56 -8.86 5.67
C THR A 190 -5.07 -9.83 4.59
N LEU A 191 -5.41 -9.61 3.33
CA LEU A 191 -4.95 -10.43 2.19
C LEU A 191 -3.43 -10.40 2.06
N THR A 192 -2.84 -9.21 2.18
CA THR A 192 -1.38 -9.04 2.13
C THR A 192 -0.68 -9.82 3.23
N ASN A 193 -1.19 -9.73 4.46
CA ASN A 193 -0.62 -10.45 5.61
C ASN A 193 -0.82 -11.96 5.50
N GLN A 194 -1.91 -12.40 4.89
CA GLN A 194 -2.12 -13.82 4.60
C GLN A 194 -1.08 -14.32 3.59
N ALA A 195 -0.90 -13.63 2.47
CA ALA A 195 0.09 -13.99 1.46
C ALA A 195 1.53 -14.01 2.02
N LEU A 196 1.86 -13.06 2.91
CA LEU A 196 3.17 -13.05 3.59
C LEU A 196 3.34 -14.25 4.53
N ARG A 197 2.29 -14.66 5.26
CA ARG A 197 2.34 -15.87 6.10
C ARG A 197 2.53 -17.14 5.26
N GLU A 198 1.77 -17.28 4.19
CA GLU A 198 1.87 -18.41 3.26
C GLU A 198 3.25 -18.52 2.59
N ALA A 199 3.92 -17.38 2.43
CA ALA A 199 5.30 -17.29 1.93
C ALA A 199 6.37 -17.48 3.02
N ASN A 200 5.99 -17.75 4.28
CA ASN A 200 6.90 -17.81 5.45
C ASN A 200 7.70 -16.52 5.67
N VAL A 201 7.13 -15.37 5.34
CA VAL A 201 7.75 -14.04 5.55
C VAL A 201 7.22 -13.46 6.87
N GLU A 202 8.12 -13.02 7.75
CA GLU A 202 7.75 -12.44 9.05
C GLU A 202 7.16 -11.02 8.95
N ALA A 203 7.51 -10.28 7.90
CA ALA A 203 7.01 -8.91 7.72
C ALA A 203 5.48 -8.87 7.70
N ARG A 204 4.91 -7.82 8.32
CA ARG A 204 3.46 -7.57 8.34
C ARG A 204 3.18 -6.12 7.97
N VAL A 205 2.01 -5.89 7.38
CA VAL A 205 1.49 -4.56 7.06
C VAL A 205 0.31 -4.21 7.96
N ASP A 206 0.09 -2.92 8.18
CA ASP A 206 -1.02 -2.40 8.97
C ASP A 206 -1.68 -1.24 8.21
N HIS A 207 -2.99 -1.32 8.04
CA HIS A 207 -3.79 -0.31 7.32
C HIS A 207 -4.09 0.95 8.14
N ARG A 208 -3.94 0.87 9.47
CA ARG A 208 -4.24 1.96 10.39
C ARG A 208 -3.20 3.08 10.30
N SER A 209 -3.62 4.28 10.61
CA SER A 209 -2.71 5.42 10.73
C SER A 209 -1.69 5.22 11.86
N LEU A 210 -0.58 5.94 11.83
CA LEU A 210 0.43 5.88 12.89
C LEU A 210 -0.19 6.22 14.25
N ALA A 211 -1.09 7.20 14.31
CA ALA A 211 -1.79 7.58 15.54
C ALA A 211 -2.69 6.45 16.08
N GLU A 212 -3.47 5.78 15.22
CA GLU A 212 -4.30 4.63 15.61
C GLU A 212 -3.47 3.43 16.09
N ARG A 213 -2.21 3.36 15.67
CA ARG A 213 -1.23 2.35 16.10
C ARG A 213 -0.48 2.74 17.37
N GLY A 214 -0.76 3.91 17.96
CA GLY A 214 -0.01 4.45 19.09
C GLY A 214 1.43 4.84 18.77
N ILE A 215 1.77 4.98 17.48
CA ILE A 215 3.12 5.38 17.05
C ILE A 215 3.19 6.90 17.00
N ASP A 216 3.95 7.47 17.92
CA ASP A 216 4.15 8.91 17.99
C ASP A 216 5.21 9.40 17.00
N ARG A 217 4.82 9.44 15.74
CA ARG A 217 5.64 9.93 14.62
C ARG A 217 4.79 10.72 13.64
N GLU A 218 5.28 11.86 13.18
CA GLU A 218 4.62 12.64 12.15
C GLU A 218 4.67 11.89 10.80
N PRO A 219 3.53 11.71 10.11
CA PRO A 219 3.52 11.08 8.80
C PRO A 219 4.31 11.89 7.77
N HIS A 220 5.12 11.22 6.96
CA HIS A 220 5.85 11.87 5.88
C HIS A 220 4.88 12.53 4.89
N PRO A 221 5.13 13.79 4.48
CA PRO A 221 4.29 14.49 3.53
C PRO A 221 4.44 13.91 2.14
N ARG A 222 3.32 13.86 1.40
CA ARG A 222 3.33 13.48 0.00
C ARG A 222 3.63 14.70 -0.86
N LEU A 223 4.74 14.67 -1.59
CA LEU A 223 5.08 15.72 -2.54
C LEU A 223 4.33 15.51 -3.87
N PRO A 224 3.86 16.58 -4.52
CA PRO A 224 3.26 16.50 -5.85
C PRO A 224 4.27 15.97 -6.88
N ILE A 225 3.81 15.11 -7.78
CA ILE A 225 4.67 14.53 -8.83
C ILE A 225 5.30 15.62 -9.71
N ALA A 226 4.57 16.71 -9.98
CA ALA A 226 5.12 17.85 -10.72
C ALA A 226 6.34 18.47 -10.02
N SER A 227 6.25 18.64 -8.68
CA SER A 227 7.35 19.14 -7.86
C SER A 227 8.56 18.22 -7.90
N LEU A 228 8.34 16.91 -7.77
CA LEU A 228 9.42 15.91 -7.85
C LEU A 228 10.11 15.92 -9.23
N LYS A 229 9.33 16.03 -10.31
CA LYS A 229 9.88 16.14 -11.68
C LYS A 229 10.67 17.43 -11.90
N MET A 230 10.26 18.55 -11.30
CA MET A 230 11.03 19.79 -11.34
C MET A 230 12.38 19.62 -10.64
N GLU A 231 12.38 19.05 -9.43
CA GLU A 231 13.60 18.81 -8.65
C GLU A 231 14.55 17.83 -9.34
N GLN A 232 14.04 16.78 -10.00
CA GLN A 232 14.84 15.85 -10.81
C GLN A 232 15.54 16.54 -11.99
N ARG A 233 14.99 17.67 -12.46
CA ARG A 233 15.60 18.51 -13.51
C ARG A 233 16.51 19.62 -12.94
N GLY A 234 16.80 19.58 -11.64
CA GLY A 234 17.59 20.61 -10.97
C GLY A 234 16.85 21.94 -10.70
N LEU A 235 15.52 21.96 -10.90
CA LEU A 235 14.69 23.14 -10.66
C LEU A 235 14.10 23.12 -9.25
N ARG A 236 14.14 24.26 -8.56
CA ARG A 236 13.52 24.40 -7.23
C ARG A 236 12.00 24.43 -7.34
N SER A 237 11.32 23.62 -6.51
CA SER A 237 9.86 23.63 -6.37
C SER A 237 9.45 24.33 -5.07
N GLU A 238 8.87 25.53 -5.19
CA GLU A 238 8.34 26.27 -4.02
C GLU A 238 7.22 25.52 -3.30
N VAL A 239 6.41 24.75 -4.05
CA VAL A 239 5.35 23.93 -3.50
C VAL A 239 5.94 22.82 -2.61
N ALA A 240 6.96 22.12 -3.09
CA ALA A 240 7.64 21.08 -2.30
C ALA A 240 8.30 21.68 -1.06
N GLU A 241 8.94 22.85 -1.19
CA GLU A 241 9.61 23.50 -0.08
C GLU A 241 8.60 23.95 1.01
N ARG A 242 7.46 24.54 0.66
CA ARG A 242 6.40 24.85 1.61
C ARG A 242 5.92 23.62 2.35
N ILE A 243 5.70 22.50 1.65
CA ILE A 243 5.27 21.24 2.27
C ILE A 243 6.33 20.72 3.25
N ARG A 244 7.63 20.81 2.90
CA ARG A 244 8.74 20.41 3.77
C ARG A 244 8.88 21.32 5.01
N VAL A 245 8.73 22.63 4.82
CA VAL A 245 8.75 23.59 5.96
C VAL A 245 7.62 23.30 6.91
N GLU A 246 6.41 23.12 6.40
CA GLU A 246 5.25 22.78 7.22
C GLU A 246 5.42 21.45 7.95
N TYR A 247 5.98 20.45 7.30
CA TYR A 247 6.30 19.17 7.92
C TYR A 247 7.32 19.34 9.07
N ARG A 248 8.43 20.05 8.84
CA ARG A 248 9.44 20.34 9.88
C ARG A 248 8.82 21.05 11.07
N ARG A 249 7.92 22.02 10.82
CA ARG A 249 7.19 22.75 11.88
C ARG A 249 6.32 21.79 12.71
N ARG A 250 5.57 20.90 12.08
CA ARG A 250 4.76 19.90 12.80
C ARG A 250 5.60 18.93 13.61
N VAL A 251 6.74 18.49 13.06
CA VAL A 251 7.69 17.64 13.81
C VAL A 251 8.23 18.36 15.03
N ALA A 252 8.67 19.61 14.90
CA ALA A 252 9.18 20.40 16.01
C ALA A 252 8.11 20.61 17.11
N ALA A 253 6.89 21.04 16.73
CA ALA A 253 5.79 21.21 17.67
C ALA A 253 5.37 19.91 18.39
N ARG A 254 5.57 18.75 17.74
CA ARG A 254 5.32 17.44 18.36
C ARG A 254 6.39 17.10 19.39
N LEU A 255 7.67 17.33 19.06
CA LEU A 255 8.79 17.12 19.96
C LEU A 255 8.66 18.01 21.21
N GLU A 256 8.32 19.29 21.04
CA GLU A 256 8.09 20.22 22.14
C GLU A 256 6.98 19.72 23.07
N ARG A 257 5.85 19.26 22.53
CA ARG A 257 4.75 18.69 23.32
C ARG A 257 5.19 17.41 24.07
N ALA A 258 5.98 16.56 23.45
CA ALA A 258 6.50 15.36 24.09
C ALA A 258 7.43 15.72 25.27
N THR A 259 8.33 16.69 25.07
CA THR A 259 9.24 17.17 26.11
C THR A 259 8.46 17.79 27.28
N GLN A 260 7.45 18.63 26.99
CA GLN A 260 6.59 19.23 28.02
C GLN A 260 5.80 18.16 28.79
N ALA A 261 5.28 17.14 28.11
CA ALA A 261 4.56 16.04 28.74
C ALA A 261 5.46 15.20 29.66
N THR A 262 6.72 15.01 29.27
CA THR A 262 7.71 14.30 30.11
C THR A 262 8.05 15.13 31.36
N ALA A 263 8.35 16.40 31.17
CA ALA A 263 8.63 17.32 32.29
C ALA A 263 7.44 17.45 33.26
N ALA A 264 6.20 17.50 32.73
CA ALA A 264 5.00 17.52 33.57
C ALA A 264 4.81 16.21 34.35
N LYS A 265 5.12 15.06 33.78
CA LYS A 265 5.09 13.77 34.50
C LYS A 265 6.16 13.70 35.58
N GLU A 266 7.35 14.18 35.32
CA GLU A 266 8.45 14.24 36.30
C GLU A 266 8.12 15.18 37.44
N SER A 267 7.46 16.32 37.15
CA SER A 267 7.04 17.28 38.21
C SER A 267 5.84 16.79 39.03
N ALA A 268 4.97 15.96 38.43
CA ALA A 268 3.80 15.39 39.10
C ALA A 268 4.10 14.08 39.87
N ALA A 269 5.29 13.53 39.73
CA ALA A 269 5.70 12.36 40.54
C ALA A 269 5.73 12.73 42.03
N PRO A 270 5.10 11.95 42.94
CA PRO A 270 5.08 12.24 44.35
C PRO A 270 6.52 12.28 44.91
N SER A 271 6.77 13.23 45.80
CA SER A 271 8.08 13.49 46.41
C SER A 271 8.71 12.24 47.09
N ALA A 272 7.90 11.26 47.44
CA ALA A 272 8.35 10.00 48.05
C ALA A 272 9.26 9.15 47.13
N GLU A 273 9.19 9.32 45.80
CA GLU A 273 10.10 8.64 44.87
C GLU A 273 11.41 9.40 44.62
N ARG A 274 11.49 10.68 45.05
CA ARG A 274 12.74 11.48 44.91
C ARG A 274 13.72 11.26 46.05
N ASP A 275 13.24 10.80 47.21
CA ASP A 275 14.05 10.57 48.42
C ASP A 275 14.38 9.10 48.66
N ALA A 276 14.07 8.21 47.76
CA ALA A 276 14.55 6.83 47.86
C ALA A 276 16.05 6.81 47.57
N PRO A 277 16.90 6.49 48.60
CA PRO A 277 18.32 6.36 48.34
C PRO A 277 18.54 5.21 47.36
N ALA A 278 18.89 5.62 46.19
CA ALA A 278 19.52 4.89 45.11
C ALA A 278 19.38 3.35 45.13
N ARG A 279 18.57 2.86 44.27
CA ARG A 279 18.76 1.52 43.65
C ARG A 279 20.06 1.43 42.81
N VAL A 280 21.03 2.30 43.06
CA VAL A 280 22.38 2.24 42.51
C VAL A 280 23.08 0.99 43.02
N SER A 281 22.81 0.53 44.27
CA SER A 281 23.35 -0.71 44.81
C SER A 281 22.88 -1.95 44.04
N ASP A 282 21.62 -1.98 43.63
CA ASP A 282 21.05 -3.15 42.93
C ASP A 282 21.64 -3.26 41.51
N ILE A 283 21.79 -2.13 40.79
CA ILE A 283 22.41 -2.12 39.47
C ILE A 283 23.89 -2.47 39.53
N GLU A 284 24.61 -2.01 40.54
CA GLU A 284 26.01 -2.39 40.75
C GLU A 284 26.16 -3.85 41.17
N GLN A 285 25.23 -4.36 41.95
CA GLN A 285 25.17 -5.76 42.33
C GLN A 285 24.87 -6.67 41.14
N ILE A 286 23.91 -6.30 40.28
CA ILE A 286 23.61 -7.01 39.05
C ILE A 286 24.80 -6.96 38.07
N ARG A 287 25.47 -5.82 37.95
CA ARG A 287 26.69 -5.69 37.13
C ARG A 287 27.85 -6.49 37.65
N ARG A 288 27.98 -6.68 38.99
CA ARG A 288 28.97 -7.52 39.60
C ARG A 288 28.67 -8.99 39.34
N GLN A 289 27.45 -9.44 39.62
CA GLN A 289 27.01 -10.81 39.35
C GLN A 289 27.14 -11.19 37.86
N ALA A 290 26.79 -10.30 36.94
CA ALA A 290 26.99 -10.52 35.51
C ALA A 290 28.48 -10.64 35.12
N ARG A 291 29.39 -9.87 35.79
CA ARG A 291 30.83 -9.99 35.55
C ARG A 291 31.44 -11.26 36.14
N GLU A 292 30.92 -11.74 37.26
CA GLU A 292 31.31 -13.00 37.87
C GLU A 292 30.85 -14.18 37.02
N ALA A 293 29.62 -14.23 36.62
CA ALA A 293 29.09 -15.24 35.74
C ALA A 293 29.82 -15.29 34.36
N TRP A 294 30.24 -14.16 33.84
CA TRP A 294 31.03 -14.08 32.61
C TRP A 294 32.46 -14.58 32.76
N ARG A 295 33.07 -14.42 33.98
CA ARG A 295 34.38 -15.01 34.26
C ARG A 295 34.31 -16.53 34.42
N GLU A 296 33.28 -17.03 35.07
CA GLU A 296 33.05 -18.48 35.24
C GLU A 296 32.81 -19.17 33.87
N LEU A 297 32.04 -18.57 32.98
CA LEU A 297 31.86 -19.07 31.61
C LEU A 297 33.18 -19.13 30.82
N ARG A 298 34.04 -18.12 30.94
CA ARG A 298 35.34 -18.11 30.26
C ARG A 298 36.32 -19.13 30.82
N THR A 299 36.30 -19.41 32.14
CA THR A 299 37.14 -20.44 32.73
C THR A 299 36.71 -21.83 32.34
N THR A 300 35.40 -22.09 32.27
CA THR A 300 34.85 -23.37 31.77
C THR A 300 35.09 -23.60 30.27
N GLU A 301 35.06 -22.54 29.46
CA GLU A 301 35.42 -22.64 28.02
C GLU A 301 36.93 -22.87 27.82
N ALA A 302 37.79 -22.26 28.67
CA ALA A 302 39.23 -22.45 28.61
C ALA A 302 39.63 -23.86 29.07
N GLU A 303 38.97 -24.43 30.06
CA GLU A 303 39.17 -25.80 30.53
C GLU A 303 38.65 -26.82 29.49
N ALA A 304 37.54 -26.53 28.81
CA ALA A 304 37.01 -27.37 27.72
C ALA A 304 37.87 -27.36 26.44
N HIS A 305 38.63 -26.26 26.21
CA HIS A 305 39.56 -26.17 25.07
C HIS A 305 40.97 -26.73 25.40
N GLY A 306 41.34 -26.77 26.69
CA GLY A 306 42.63 -27.35 27.15
C GLY A 306 42.66 -28.87 27.20
N ALA A 307 41.53 -29.56 27.02
CA ALA A 307 41.42 -31.03 27.09
C ALA A 307 41.50 -31.73 25.73
N ARG A 308 41.81 -31.04 24.64
CA ARG A 308 42.11 -31.67 23.35
C ARG A 308 43.58 -31.58 23.04
N GLN A 309 44.35 -32.56 23.53
CA GLN A 309 45.68 -32.88 23.01
C GLN A 309 45.52 -33.52 21.59
N PRO A 310 46.40 -33.17 20.67
CA PRO A 310 46.47 -33.88 19.39
C PRO A 310 47.24 -35.17 19.62
N ASP A 311 46.60 -36.30 19.32
CA ASP A 311 47.33 -37.54 19.06
C ASP A 311 47.80 -37.53 17.60
N ASP A 312 49.12 -37.51 17.47
CA ASP A 312 49.87 -37.97 16.30
C ASP A 312 49.54 -39.46 16.02
N ASP A 313 49.42 -39.78 14.75
CA ASP A 313 50.11 -40.89 14.05
C ASP A 313 49.44 -41.08 12.68
N LEU A 314 50.12 -40.68 11.63
CA LEU A 314 51.04 -41.48 10.78
C LEU A 314 50.42 -42.75 10.12
N ALA A 315 50.54 -42.75 8.82
CA ALA A 315 50.82 -43.87 7.91
C ALA A 315 49.60 -44.55 7.26
N LEU A 316 49.41 -44.34 6.05
CA LEU A 316 49.70 -45.04 4.77
C LEU A 316 48.81 -44.48 3.65
#